data_7ab3028eaf2af2189264178a7bbf0e7b
#
_entry.id   7ab3028eaf2af2189264178a7bbf0e7b
#
_cell.length_a   1.000
_cell.length_b   1.000
_cell.length_c   1.000
_cell.angle_alpha   90.00
_cell.angle_beta   90.00
_cell.angle_gamma   90.00
#
_symmetry.space_group_name_H-M   'P 1'
#
loop_
_entity.id
_entity.type
_entity.pdbx_description
1 polymer ?
#
loop_
_entity_poly.entity_id
_entity_poly.type
_entity_poly.pdbx_seq_one_letter_code
_entity_poly.pdbx_strand_id
1 'polypeptide(L)'
;NGPPPEVNLFNEKNNGETLLKLIDNKLIKSAHDVSLGGIITAVAMMCIKGKKGINIKKPKYLINEIEYLFAEDQGRYIIEINKKDFKKVADILNKNAVHFDELGTIIENEVYINDKTKVTIDELSTSNKSWLDNYMSK
;
A
#
# COMPACT_ATOMS: atom_id res chain seq x y z
N ASN A 1 -2.40 -24.09 -6.26
CA ASN A 1 -3.18 -24.02 -5.01
C ASN A 1 -2.23 -24.31 -3.86
N GLY A 2 -1.71 -23.26 -3.20
CA GLY A 2 -0.94 -23.34 -1.96
C GLY A 2 -1.87 -23.27 -0.74
N PRO A 3 -1.36 -23.58 0.48
CA PRO A 3 -2.10 -23.33 1.70
C PRO A 3 -2.34 -21.80 1.85
N PRO A 4 -3.40 -21.40 2.58
CA PRO A 4 -3.60 -19.98 2.90
C PRO A 4 -2.40 -19.45 3.70
N PRO A 5 -2.10 -18.13 3.62
CA PRO A 5 -1.04 -17.52 4.40
C PRO A 5 -1.22 -17.79 5.90
N GLU A 6 -0.11 -18.05 6.59
CA GLU A 6 -0.13 -18.30 8.02
C GLU A 6 -0.39 -16.99 8.76
N VAL A 7 -1.41 -16.97 9.62
CA VAL A 7 -1.79 -15.78 10.40
C VAL A 7 -0.97 -15.72 11.68
N ASN A 8 -0.16 -14.66 11.84
CA ASN A 8 0.56 -14.38 13.06
C ASN A 8 -0.17 -13.27 13.85
N LEU A 9 -1.05 -13.67 14.76
CA LEU A 9 -1.87 -12.74 15.57
C LEU A 9 -1.04 -11.76 16.40
N PHE A 10 0.16 -12.14 16.82
CA PHE A 10 1.04 -11.23 17.56
C PHE A 10 1.53 -10.10 16.67
N ASN A 11 2.01 -10.44 15.47
CA ASN A 11 2.47 -9.43 14.49
C ASN A 11 1.31 -8.53 14.04
N GLU A 12 0.16 -9.11 13.78
CA GLU A 12 -1.04 -8.37 13.36
C GLU A 12 -1.46 -7.34 14.39
N LYS A 13 -1.58 -7.76 15.66
CA LYS A 13 -1.87 -6.86 16.78
C LYS A 13 -0.80 -5.77 16.92
N ASN A 14 0.48 -6.15 16.90
CA ASN A 14 1.59 -5.23 17.06
C ASN A 14 1.65 -4.18 15.94
N ASN A 15 1.43 -4.60 14.68
CA ASN A 15 1.38 -3.71 13.53
C ASN A 15 0.22 -2.71 13.67
N GLY A 16 -0.97 -3.18 14.03
CA GLY A 16 -2.15 -2.33 14.24
C GLY A 16 -1.95 -1.31 15.38
N GLU A 17 -1.45 -1.75 16.55
CA GLU A 17 -1.18 -0.86 17.68
C GLU A 17 -0.11 0.18 17.35
N THR A 18 0.92 -0.20 16.58
CA THR A 18 1.95 0.74 16.16
C THR A 18 1.41 1.74 15.14
N LEU A 19 0.55 1.30 14.21
CA LEU A 19 -0.14 2.20 13.30
C LEU A 19 -0.98 3.24 14.04
N LEU A 20 -1.75 2.83 15.04
CA LEU A 20 -2.52 3.76 15.89
C LEU A 20 -1.62 4.79 16.57
N LYS A 21 -0.47 4.37 17.12
CA LYS A 21 0.52 5.31 17.69
C LYS A 21 1.01 6.34 16.67
N LEU A 22 1.22 5.94 15.40
CA LEU A 22 1.64 6.85 14.35
C LEU A 22 0.54 7.84 13.98
N ILE A 23 -0.72 7.40 13.97
CA ILE A 23 -1.91 8.24 13.74
C ILE A 23 -2.04 9.28 14.86
N ASP A 24 -2.02 8.85 16.12
CA ASP A 24 -2.18 9.72 17.29
C ASP A 24 -1.09 10.78 17.36
N ASN A 25 0.13 10.43 16.95
CA ASN A 25 1.25 11.36 16.85
C ASN A 25 1.23 12.26 15.60
N LYS A 26 0.20 12.14 14.73
CA LYS A 26 0.04 12.91 13.47
C LYS A 26 1.25 12.78 12.53
N LEU A 27 1.86 11.60 12.49
CA LEU A 27 3.04 11.32 11.68
C LEU A 27 2.71 10.79 10.29
N ILE A 28 1.46 10.37 10.08
CA ILE A 28 0.99 9.87 8.78
C ILE A 28 -0.11 10.76 8.22
N LYS A 29 -0.21 10.81 6.90
CA LYS A 29 -1.23 11.58 6.17
C LYS A 29 -2.42 10.74 5.79
N SER A 30 -2.16 9.51 5.36
CA SER A 30 -3.17 8.53 5.00
C SER A 30 -2.66 7.11 5.30
N ALA A 31 -3.59 6.20 5.52
CA ALA A 31 -3.31 4.78 5.70
C ALA A 31 -4.37 3.94 4.99
N HIS A 32 -3.97 2.76 4.55
CA HIS A 32 -4.86 1.75 3.96
C HIS A 32 -4.37 0.36 4.37
N ASP A 33 -5.27 -0.54 4.71
CA ASP A 33 -4.97 -1.94 4.89
C ASP A 33 -4.69 -2.62 3.54
N VAL A 34 -3.84 -3.62 3.54
CA VAL A 34 -3.63 -4.49 2.38
C VAL A 34 -4.53 -5.71 2.54
N SER A 35 -5.54 -5.80 1.66
CA SER A 35 -6.50 -6.89 1.65
C SER A 35 -6.68 -7.43 0.22
N LEU A 36 -7.90 -7.60 -0.25
CA LEU A 36 -8.19 -8.15 -1.57
C LEU A 36 -7.45 -7.41 -2.70
N GLY A 37 -6.73 -8.18 -3.52
CA GLY A 37 -5.91 -7.66 -4.62
C GLY A 37 -4.53 -7.11 -4.22
N GLY A 38 -4.15 -7.26 -2.94
CA GLY A 38 -2.81 -6.95 -2.45
C GLY A 38 -2.44 -5.46 -2.45
N ILE A 39 -1.14 -5.19 -2.40
CA ILE A 39 -0.57 -3.83 -2.35
C ILE A 39 -1.05 -2.97 -3.53
N ILE A 40 -1.11 -3.54 -4.73
CA ILE A 40 -1.43 -2.76 -5.93
C ILE A 40 -2.85 -2.20 -5.89
N THR A 41 -3.82 -2.96 -5.38
CA THR A 41 -5.20 -2.51 -5.22
C THR A 41 -5.31 -1.43 -4.14
N ALA A 42 -4.68 -1.64 -2.98
CA ALA A 42 -4.66 -0.65 -1.91
C ALA A 42 -4.03 0.69 -2.39
N VAL A 43 -2.91 0.62 -3.11
CA VAL A 43 -2.27 1.80 -3.72
C VAL A 43 -3.21 2.48 -4.73
N ALA A 44 -3.84 1.72 -5.63
CA ALA A 44 -4.77 2.29 -6.61
C ALA A 44 -5.91 3.06 -5.94
N MET A 45 -6.50 2.50 -4.87
CA MET A 45 -7.56 3.16 -4.11
C MET A 45 -7.08 4.43 -3.40
N MET A 46 -5.88 4.40 -2.81
CA MET A 46 -5.26 5.60 -2.21
C MET A 46 -5.01 6.67 -3.27
N CYS A 47 -4.48 6.30 -4.44
CA CYS A 47 -4.21 7.20 -5.56
C CYS A 47 -5.49 7.85 -6.10
N ILE A 48 -6.55 7.07 -6.33
CA ILE A 48 -7.86 7.58 -6.79
C ILE A 48 -8.44 8.58 -5.78
N LYS A 49 -8.44 8.24 -4.49
CA LYS A 49 -8.96 9.11 -3.42
C LYS A 49 -8.11 10.36 -3.22
N GLY A 50 -6.80 10.20 -3.20
CA GLY A 50 -5.84 11.28 -2.97
C GLY A 50 -5.61 12.16 -4.20
N LYS A 51 -6.02 11.74 -5.38
CA LYS A 51 -5.71 12.38 -6.68
C LYS A 51 -4.21 12.63 -6.85
N LYS A 52 -3.41 11.66 -6.43
CA LYS A 52 -1.95 11.65 -6.52
C LYS A 52 -1.48 10.30 -7.00
N GLY A 53 -0.47 10.32 -7.84
CA GLY A 53 0.19 9.13 -8.33
C GLY A 53 1.32 8.67 -7.41
N ILE A 54 1.93 7.57 -7.79
CA ILE A 54 3.07 6.99 -7.09
C ILE A 54 4.02 6.31 -8.07
N ASN A 55 5.31 6.38 -7.79
CA ASN A 55 6.29 5.49 -8.41
C ASN A 55 6.64 4.40 -7.42
N ILE A 56 6.09 3.20 -7.64
CA ILE A 56 6.33 2.00 -6.82
C ILE A 56 7.67 1.39 -7.20
N LYS A 57 8.47 1.04 -6.21
CA LYS A 57 9.74 0.33 -6.39
C LYS A 57 9.75 -0.93 -5.55
N LYS A 58 9.90 -2.07 -6.22
CA LYS A 58 10.07 -3.35 -5.52
C LYS A 58 11.36 -3.33 -4.70
N PRO A 59 11.35 -3.77 -3.43
CA PRO A 59 12.57 -3.97 -2.65
C PRO A 59 13.56 -4.89 -3.38
N LYS A 60 14.85 -4.57 -3.32
CA LYS A 60 15.90 -5.28 -4.07
C LYS A 60 16.04 -6.75 -3.67
N TYR A 61 15.73 -7.10 -2.42
CA TYR A 61 15.81 -8.47 -1.91
C TYR A 61 14.68 -9.37 -2.39
N LEU A 62 13.60 -8.81 -2.95
CA LEU A 62 12.46 -9.59 -3.43
C LEU A 62 12.70 -10.05 -4.86
N ILE A 63 12.50 -11.35 -5.09
CA ILE A 63 12.69 -11.98 -6.39
C ILE A 63 11.45 -11.81 -7.26
N ASN A 64 10.25 -12.04 -6.69
CA ASN A 64 9.01 -12.06 -7.43
C ASN A 64 8.20 -10.78 -7.22
N GLU A 65 8.07 -9.98 -8.30
CA GLU A 65 7.31 -8.74 -8.30
C GLU A 65 5.80 -8.98 -8.19
N ILE A 66 5.29 -10.04 -8.81
CA ILE A 66 3.86 -10.37 -8.79
C ILE A 66 3.44 -10.77 -7.37
N GLU A 67 4.21 -11.62 -6.70
CA GLU A 67 3.94 -11.96 -5.30
C GLU A 67 3.94 -10.72 -4.41
N TYR A 68 4.93 -9.84 -4.56
CA TYR A 68 4.99 -8.62 -3.78
C TYR A 68 3.77 -7.72 -3.94
N LEU A 69 3.33 -7.52 -5.19
CA LEU A 69 2.24 -6.59 -5.51
C LEU A 69 0.85 -7.16 -5.24
N PHE A 70 0.66 -8.47 -5.44
CA PHE A 70 -0.66 -9.10 -5.42
C PHE A 70 -0.90 -10.06 -4.24
N ALA A 71 0.11 -10.34 -3.40
CA ALA A 71 -0.10 -11.16 -2.22
C ALA A 71 -1.07 -10.49 -1.23
N GLU A 72 -1.99 -11.29 -0.71
CA GLU A 72 -3.06 -10.88 0.20
C GLU A 72 -2.74 -11.28 1.65
N ASP A 73 -1.46 -11.22 2.04
CA ASP A 73 -1.06 -11.53 3.41
C ASP A 73 -1.68 -10.55 4.40
N GLN A 74 -2.09 -11.07 5.55
CA GLN A 74 -2.78 -10.29 6.58
C GLN A 74 -1.84 -9.39 7.39
N GLY A 75 -2.43 -8.40 8.07
CA GLY A 75 -1.72 -7.53 9.00
C GLY A 75 -0.75 -6.54 8.34
N ARG A 76 -0.89 -6.30 7.02
CA ARG A 76 -0.10 -5.31 6.29
C ARG A 76 -0.87 -4.01 6.07
N TYR A 77 -0.15 -2.91 6.16
CA TYR A 77 -0.70 -1.56 5.96
C TYR A 77 0.20 -0.74 5.06
N ILE A 78 -0.39 0.12 4.24
CA ILE A 78 0.31 1.15 3.49
C ILE A 78 0.07 2.47 4.21
N ILE A 79 1.13 3.21 4.47
CA ILE A 79 1.05 4.54 5.09
C ILE A 79 1.72 5.59 4.20
N GLU A 80 1.11 6.76 4.13
CA GLU A 80 1.71 7.94 3.51
C GLU A 80 2.28 8.84 4.60
N ILE A 81 3.53 9.23 4.44
CA ILE A 81 4.23 10.11 5.39
C ILE A 81 4.89 11.29 4.67
N ASN A 82 5.20 12.36 5.41
CA ASN A 82 6.11 13.37 4.90
C ASN A 82 7.54 12.84 4.92
N LYS A 83 8.34 13.19 3.91
CA LYS A 83 9.75 12.80 3.84
C LYS A 83 10.56 13.27 5.07
N LYS A 84 10.25 14.45 5.63
CA LYS A 84 10.89 14.97 6.85
C LYS A 84 10.64 14.11 8.10
N ASP A 85 9.51 13.38 8.13
CA ASP A 85 9.10 12.56 9.27
C ASP A 85 9.59 11.11 9.16
N PHE A 86 10.20 10.74 8.02
CA PHE A 86 10.63 9.36 7.73
C PHE A 86 11.48 8.77 8.86
N LYS A 87 12.51 9.48 9.31
CA LYS A 87 13.40 8.99 10.38
C LYS A 87 12.62 8.70 11.66
N LYS A 88 11.75 9.63 12.07
CA LYS A 88 10.95 9.48 13.29
C LYS A 88 9.98 8.30 13.19
N VAL A 89 9.35 8.11 12.02
CA VAL A 89 8.48 6.96 11.76
C VAL A 89 9.26 5.66 11.80
N ALA A 90 10.40 5.59 11.10
CA ALA A 90 11.28 4.43 11.08
C ALA A 90 11.76 4.04 12.50
N ASP A 91 12.15 5.03 13.32
CA ASP A 91 12.58 4.79 14.71
C ASP A 91 11.43 4.18 15.56
N ILE A 92 10.18 4.64 15.36
CA ILE A 92 9.01 4.09 16.05
C ILE A 92 8.72 2.66 15.59
N LEU A 93 8.75 2.38 14.28
CA LEU A 93 8.53 1.05 13.73
C LEU A 93 9.58 0.06 14.24
N ASN A 94 10.86 0.42 14.17
CA ASN A 94 11.98 -0.39 14.67
C ASN A 94 11.87 -0.66 16.18
N LYS A 95 11.55 0.37 16.98
CA LYS A 95 11.38 0.22 18.43
C LYS A 95 10.26 -0.76 18.80
N ASN A 96 9.23 -0.85 17.98
CA ASN A 96 8.12 -1.78 18.17
C ASN A 96 8.31 -3.10 17.39
N ALA A 97 9.50 -3.36 16.83
CA ALA A 97 9.81 -4.55 16.03
C ALA A 97 8.82 -4.78 14.85
N VAL A 98 8.35 -3.69 14.23
CA VAL A 98 7.51 -3.75 13.03
C VAL A 98 8.40 -3.70 11.80
N HIS A 99 8.30 -4.73 10.96
CA HIS A 99 8.97 -4.74 9.67
C HIS A 99 8.31 -3.74 8.71
N PHE A 100 9.11 -3.00 7.96
CA PHE A 100 8.61 -2.06 6.97
C PHE A 100 9.56 -1.91 5.77
N ASP A 101 8.99 -1.56 4.64
CA ASP A 101 9.69 -1.23 3.40
C ASP A 101 9.23 0.14 2.87
N GLU A 102 10.13 0.85 2.21
CA GLU A 102 9.76 2.01 1.42
C GLU A 102 9.16 1.55 0.10
N LEU A 103 7.83 1.71 -0.03
CA LEU A 103 7.08 1.27 -1.20
C LEU A 103 7.35 2.12 -2.45
N GLY A 104 7.58 3.42 -2.27
CA GLY A 104 7.81 4.32 -3.39
C GLY A 104 7.65 5.80 -3.02
N THR A 105 7.58 6.63 -4.05
CA THR A 105 7.49 8.08 -3.92
C THR A 105 6.22 8.61 -4.58
N ILE A 106 5.48 9.48 -3.88
CA ILE A 106 4.29 10.15 -4.42
C ILE A 106 4.71 11.09 -5.56
N ILE A 107 3.97 11.01 -6.66
CA ILE A 107 4.09 11.87 -7.84
C ILE A 107 2.71 12.43 -8.23
N GLU A 108 2.63 13.23 -9.32
CA GLU A 108 1.40 13.99 -9.56
C GLU A 108 0.22 13.17 -10.04
N ASN A 109 0.30 12.50 -11.19
CA ASN A 109 -0.90 11.99 -11.88
C ASN A 109 -0.79 10.57 -12.41
N GLU A 110 0.26 9.84 -12.09
CA GLU A 110 0.54 8.55 -12.70
C GLU A 110 0.96 7.52 -11.67
N VAL A 111 0.63 6.26 -11.89
CA VAL A 111 1.17 5.12 -11.14
C VAL A 111 2.20 4.43 -12.01
N TYR A 112 3.44 4.42 -11.55
CA TYR A 112 4.52 3.64 -12.15
C TYR A 112 4.84 2.43 -11.29
N ILE A 113 5.20 1.34 -11.94
CA ILE A 113 5.73 0.14 -11.30
C ILE A 113 7.13 -0.11 -11.87
N ASN A 114 8.15 0.05 -11.03
CA ASN A 114 9.56 -0.11 -11.38
C ASN A 114 9.98 0.70 -12.63
N ASP A 115 9.47 1.91 -12.77
CA ASP A 115 9.72 2.81 -13.91
C ASP A 115 9.31 2.24 -15.29
N LYS A 116 8.53 1.15 -15.35
CA LYS A 116 8.19 0.44 -16.58
C LYS A 116 6.71 0.49 -16.94
N THR A 117 5.86 0.02 -16.04
CA THR A 117 4.42 0.01 -16.24
C THR A 117 3.84 1.33 -15.79
N LYS A 118 2.98 1.92 -16.62
CA LYS A 118 2.38 3.23 -16.36
C LYS A 118 0.87 3.16 -16.56
N VAL A 119 0.13 3.74 -15.61
CA VAL A 119 -1.30 3.99 -15.72
C VAL A 119 -1.62 5.35 -15.10
N THR A 120 -2.55 6.09 -15.69
CA THR A 120 -2.99 7.38 -15.14
C THR A 120 -4.06 7.20 -14.06
N ILE A 121 -4.19 8.20 -13.19
CA ILE A 121 -5.26 8.22 -12.16
C ILE A 121 -6.65 8.24 -12.81
N ASP A 122 -6.79 8.93 -13.94
CA ASP A 122 -8.07 9.00 -14.67
C ASP A 122 -8.47 7.65 -15.26
N GLU A 123 -7.53 6.89 -15.82
CA GLU A 123 -7.77 5.52 -16.28
C GLU A 123 -8.18 4.61 -15.13
N LEU A 124 -7.47 4.65 -14.00
CA LEU A 124 -7.80 3.88 -12.80
C LEU A 124 -9.20 4.26 -12.27
N SER A 125 -9.49 5.55 -12.17
CA SER A 125 -10.77 6.06 -11.68
C SER A 125 -11.94 5.66 -12.60
N THR A 126 -11.74 5.76 -13.90
CA THR A 126 -12.75 5.37 -14.90
C THR A 126 -13.02 3.88 -14.83
N SER A 127 -11.98 3.05 -14.81
CA SER A 127 -12.11 1.59 -14.69
C SER A 127 -12.84 1.20 -13.40
N ASN A 128 -12.49 1.83 -12.27
CA ASN A 128 -13.11 1.55 -10.98
C ASN A 128 -14.59 1.93 -10.92
N LYS A 129 -15.00 3.02 -11.58
CA LYS A 129 -16.39 3.51 -11.56
C LYS A 129 -17.28 2.79 -12.57
N SER A 130 -16.76 2.44 -13.72
CA SER A 130 -17.57 1.93 -14.85
C SER A 130 -17.84 0.42 -14.79
N TRP A 131 -17.12 -0.34 -13.96
CA TRP A 131 -17.24 -1.80 -13.98
C TRP A 131 -18.64 -2.27 -13.59
N LEU A 132 -19.28 -1.65 -12.60
CA LEU A 132 -20.61 -2.03 -12.13
C LEU A 132 -21.68 -1.75 -13.20
N ASP A 133 -21.64 -0.55 -13.78
CA ASP A 133 -22.57 -0.17 -14.84
C ASP A 133 -22.43 -1.09 -16.05
N ASN A 134 -21.19 -1.40 -16.45
CA ASN A 134 -20.90 -2.33 -17.53
C ASN A 134 -21.32 -3.77 -17.21
N TYR A 135 -21.26 -4.19 -15.96
CA TYR A 135 -21.71 -5.51 -15.51
C TYR A 135 -23.25 -5.61 -15.50
N MET A 136 -23.93 -4.58 -14.99
CA MET A 136 -25.39 -4.54 -14.87
C MET A 136 -26.13 -4.31 -16.19
N SER A 137 -25.43 -3.82 -17.22
CA SER A 137 -25.99 -3.56 -18.56
C SER A 137 -25.89 -4.76 -19.53
N LYS A 138 -25.36 -5.90 -19.07
CA LYS A 138 -25.32 -7.17 -19.81
C LYS A 138 -26.52 -8.05 -19.51
#